data_b3d8e78296860d27cf63751e3a156be3
#
_entry.id   b3d8e78296860d27cf63751e3a156be3
#
_cell.length_a   1.000
_cell.length_b   1.000
_cell.length_c   1.000
_cell.angle_alpha   90.00
_cell.angle_beta   90.00
_cell.angle_gamma   90.00
#
_symmetry.space_group_name_H-M   'P 1'
#
loop_
_entity.id
_entity.type
_entity.pdbx_description
1 polymer ?
#
loop_
_entity_poly.entity_id
_entity_poly.type
_entity_poly.pdbx_seq_one_letter_code
_entity_poly.pdbx_strand_id
1 'polypeptide(L)'
;MTDASLSHHEFEDCLWVRCNGRGCFINSPSLKAIADKYLEDGGSQIVIDLELCPGVDSTFMGTLAGIARRCMAEGGAVEVAGATARTRAAMESLGLDMLLSIDPPEAAWRADIDARRATLAQKMPDAPASSAPLSEKERTRHVLEAHRALRSMSDKNDEIFGYVCETLQEDMERHERDDNHAQA
;
A
#
# COMPACT_ATOMS: atom_id res chain seq x y z
N MET A 1 -20.79 8.68 -1.39
CA MET A 1 -19.69 7.69 -1.24
C MET A 1 -18.43 8.49 -1.46
N THR A 2 -17.63 8.71 -0.42
CA THR A 2 -16.33 9.39 -0.56
C THR A 2 -15.43 8.49 -1.39
N ASP A 3 -15.05 8.96 -2.58
CA ASP A 3 -14.10 8.27 -3.44
C ASP A 3 -12.81 8.03 -2.66
N ALA A 4 -12.34 6.78 -2.67
CA ALA A 4 -11.11 6.40 -2.00
C ALA A 4 -9.95 7.10 -2.70
N SER A 5 -9.33 8.07 -2.05
CA SER A 5 -8.24 8.88 -2.59
C SER A 5 -7.04 8.89 -1.67
N LEU A 6 -5.87 9.21 -2.22
CA LEU A 6 -4.66 9.43 -1.46
C LEU A 6 -4.29 10.91 -1.54
N SER A 7 -3.63 11.40 -0.50
CA SER A 7 -2.88 12.65 -0.53
C SER A 7 -1.53 12.42 0.13
N HIS A 8 -0.47 13.05 -0.40
CA HIS A 8 0.85 12.84 0.16
C HIS A 8 1.65 14.15 0.24
N HIS A 9 2.64 14.15 1.10
CA HIS A 9 3.64 15.20 1.24
C HIS A 9 4.96 14.62 1.74
N GLU A 10 6.05 15.10 1.16
CA GLU A 10 7.39 14.82 1.68
C GLU A 10 7.74 15.90 2.69
N PHE A 11 7.86 15.50 3.96
CA PHE A 11 8.45 16.29 5.02
C PHE A 11 9.97 16.06 5.05
N GLU A 12 10.71 16.86 5.82
CA GLU A 12 12.17 16.73 5.92
C GLU A 12 12.60 15.33 6.44
N ASP A 13 11.75 14.68 7.24
CA ASP A 13 12.04 13.41 7.93
C ASP A 13 11.33 12.20 7.32
N CYS A 14 10.29 12.39 6.53
CA CYS A 14 9.52 11.26 5.98
C CYS A 14 8.60 11.63 4.81
N LEU A 15 8.25 10.63 4.02
CA LEU A 15 7.07 10.67 3.17
C LEU A 15 5.82 10.37 4.01
N TRP A 16 4.84 11.27 3.98
CA TRP A 16 3.54 11.07 4.62
C TRP A 16 2.46 10.85 3.58
N VAL A 17 1.82 9.69 3.61
CA VAL A 17 0.72 9.34 2.69
C VAL A 17 -0.56 9.14 3.50
N ARG A 18 -1.59 9.94 3.23
CA ARG A 18 -2.89 9.85 3.88
C ARG A 18 -3.90 9.16 2.99
N CYS A 19 -4.57 8.15 3.53
CA CYS A 19 -5.66 7.46 2.87
C CYS A 19 -7.00 8.09 3.26
N ASN A 20 -7.64 8.77 2.30
CA ASN A 20 -8.97 9.35 2.47
C ASN A 20 -10.02 8.36 1.97
N GLY A 21 -10.81 7.79 2.89
CA GLY A 21 -11.72 6.71 2.58
C GLY A 21 -11.05 5.32 2.65
N ARG A 22 -11.65 4.31 2.02
CA ARG A 22 -11.19 2.92 2.13
C ARG A 22 -9.89 2.67 1.39
N GLY A 23 -8.93 2.05 2.06
CA GLY A 23 -7.72 1.51 1.44
C GLY A 23 -8.04 0.21 0.68
N CYS A 24 -7.90 0.19 -0.64
CA CYS A 24 -8.34 -0.94 -1.46
C CYS A 24 -7.53 -1.06 -2.76
N PHE A 25 -7.83 -2.12 -3.53
CA PHE A 25 -7.18 -2.39 -4.81
C PHE A 25 -7.24 -1.23 -5.81
N ILE A 26 -8.17 -0.28 -5.64
CA ILE A 26 -8.30 0.88 -6.55
C ILE A 26 -7.19 1.90 -6.30
N ASN A 27 -6.88 2.20 -5.05
CA ASN A 27 -5.89 3.22 -4.67
C ASN A 27 -4.52 2.64 -4.28
N SER A 28 -4.39 1.34 -4.09
CA SER A 28 -3.13 0.69 -3.75
C SER A 28 -2.05 0.79 -4.85
N PRO A 29 -2.37 0.82 -6.18
CA PRO A 29 -1.36 1.10 -7.21
C PRO A 29 -0.75 2.50 -7.08
N SER A 30 -1.56 3.51 -6.79
CA SER A 30 -1.09 4.88 -6.55
C SER A 30 -0.22 4.96 -5.30
N LEU A 31 -0.60 4.28 -4.22
CA LEU A 31 0.22 4.17 -3.02
C LEU A 31 1.60 3.58 -3.33
N LYS A 32 1.62 2.47 -4.10
CA LYS A 32 2.88 1.84 -4.52
C LYS A 32 3.74 2.81 -5.33
N ALA A 33 3.16 3.48 -6.32
CA ALA A 33 3.90 4.41 -7.19
C ALA A 33 4.49 5.60 -6.41
N ILE A 34 3.75 6.17 -5.46
CA ILE A 34 4.22 7.25 -4.59
C ILE A 34 5.40 6.76 -3.73
N ALA A 35 5.27 5.60 -3.11
CA ALA A 35 6.30 5.03 -2.25
C ALA A 35 7.55 4.63 -3.06
N ASP A 36 7.37 3.97 -4.20
CA ASP A 36 8.47 3.57 -5.08
C ASP A 36 9.30 4.77 -5.53
N LYS A 37 8.64 5.84 -5.99
CA LYS A 37 9.33 7.08 -6.37
C LYS A 37 10.13 7.67 -5.21
N TYR A 38 9.55 7.77 -4.03
CA TYR A 38 10.23 8.31 -2.85
C TYR A 38 11.48 7.50 -2.48
N LEU A 39 11.39 6.16 -2.52
CA LEU A 39 12.53 5.28 -2.24
C LEU A 39 13.60 5.40 -3.34
N GLU A 40 13.22 5.51 -4.61
CA GLU A 40 14.15 5.74 -5.74
C GLU A 40 14.90 7.07 -5.62
N ASP A 41 14.25 8.10 -5.06
CA ASP A 41 14.86 9.40 -4.80
C ASP A 41 15.73 9.41 -3.52
N GLY A 42 15.90 8.23 -2.86
CA GLY A 42 16.76 8.05 -1.68
C GLY A 42 16.07 8.26 -0.33
N GLY A 43 14.76 8.39 -0.33
CA GLY A 43 13.96 8.45 0.90
C GLY A 43 13.93 7.10 1.62
N SER A 44 13.72 7.10 2.94
CA SER A 44 13.79 5.89 3.75
C SER A 44 12.74 5.77 4.85
N GLN A 45 11.99 6.84 5.14
CA GLN A 45 10.94 6.83 6.19
C GLN A 45 9.59 7.13 5.56
N ILE A 46 8.63 6.22 5.73
CA ILE A 46 7.29 6.36 5.16
C ILE A 46 6.25 6.24 6.28
N VAL A 47 5.33 7.19 6.36
CA VAL A 47 4.18 7.14 7.28
C VAL A 47 2.89 7.04 6.47
N ILE A 48 2.08 6.02 6.78
CA ILE A 48 0.77 5.80 6.19
C ILE A 48 -0.31 6.22 7.18
N ASP A 49 -0.96 7.35 6.94
CA ASP A 49 -2.01 7.89 7.81
C ASP A 49 -3.38 7.31 7.43
N LEU A 50 -3.94 6.49 8.33
CA LEU A 50 -5.22 5.82 8.20
C LEU A 50 -6.33 6.45 9.04
N GLU A 51 -6.15 7.67 9.59
CA GLU A 51 -7.15 8.35 10.42
C GLU A 51 -8.52 8.45 9.73
N LEU A 52 -8.53 8.77 8.44
CA LEU A 52 -9.75 8.88 7.64
C LEU A 52 -10.09 7.60 6.87
N CYS A 53 -9.42 6.48 7.20
CA CYS A 53 -9.58 5.19 6.53
C CYS A 53 -10.43 4.26 7.39
N PRO A 54 -11.70 3.99 7.04
CA PRO A 54 -12.58 3.13 7.84
C PRO A 54 -12.19 1.64 7.75
N GLY A 55 -11.32 1.27 6.83
CA GLY A 55 -10.84 -0.10 6.67
C GLY A 55 -10.00 -0.30 5.41
N VAL A 56 -9.27 -1.41 5.39
CA VAL A 56 -8.37 -1.80 4.31
C VAL A 56 -8.74 -3.18 3.78
N ASP A 57 -8.46 -3.45 2.49
CA ASP A 57 -8.58 -4.80 1.92
C ASP A 57 -7.21 -5.51 1.85
N SER A 58 -7.21 -6.79 1.44
CA SER A 58 -6.00 -7.60 1.35
C SER A 58 -5.00 -7.06 0.31
N THR A 59 -5.47 -6.49 -0.80
CA THR A 59 -4.59 -5.91 -1.82
C THR A 59 -3.85 -4.69 -1.27
N PHE A 60 -4.55 -3.81 -0.54
CA PHE A 60 -3.92 -2.67 0.12
C PHE A 60 -2.91 -3.12 1.18
N MET A 61 -3.27 -4.09 2.03
CA MET A 61 -2.37 -4.67 3.04
C MET A 61 -1.14 -5.34 2.42
N GLY A 62 -1.32 -6.09 1.34
CA GLY A 62 -0.21 -6.71 0.60
C GLY A 62 0.72 -5.68 -0.06
N THR A 63 0.16 -4.58 -0.56
CA THR A 63 0.94 -3.46 -1.07
C THR A 63 1.78 -2.82 0.05
N LEU A 64 1.21 -2.61 1.24
CA LEU A 64 1.96 -2.14 2.42
C LEU A 64 3.09 -3.09 2.78
N ALA A 65 2.85 -4.41 2.78
CA ALA A 65 3.88 -5.41 3.05
C ALA A 65 5.04 -5.33 2.02
N GLY A 66 4.71 -5.16 0.75
CA GLY A 66 5.71 -4.99 -0.32
C GLY A 66 6.55 -3.74 -0.15
N ILE A 67 5.91 -2.60 0.13
CA ILE A 67 6.58 -1.32 0.40
C ILE A 67 7.48 -1.44 1.64
N ALA A 68 6.97 -2.02 2.74
CA ALA A 68 7.73 -2.16 3.98
C ALA A 68 9.00 -3.01 3.78
N ARG A 69 8.91 -4.13 3.07
CA ARG A 69 10.09 -4.97 2.75
C ARG A 69 11.13 -4.23 1.94
N ARG A 70 10.69 -3.49 0.91
CA ARG A 70 11.60 -2.69 0.11
C ARG A 70 12.27 -1.60 0.94
N CYS A 71 11.49 -0.87 1.73
CA CYS A 71 11.97 0.17 2.62
C CYS A 71 13.01 -0.37 3.63
N MET A 72 12.72 -1.51 4.27
CA MET A 72 13.65 -2.19 5.18
C MET A 72 14.95 -2.64 4.49
N ALA A 73 14.87 -3.12 3.25
CA ALA A 73 16.06 -3.53 2.48
C ALA A 73 17.00 -2.34 2.22
N GLU A 74 16.47 -1.13 2.17
CA GLU A 74 17.20 0.13 1.98
C GLU A 74 17.55 0.80 3.33
N GLY A 75 17.34 0.10 4.47
CA GLY A 75 17.66 0.59 5.82
C GLY A 75 16.63 1.55 6.40
N GLY A 76 15.45 1.64 5.80
CA GLY A 76 14.35 2.50 6.23
C GLY A 76 13.27 1.76 7.01
N ALA A 77 12.16 2.46 7.27
CA ALA A 77 11.01 1.94 8.00
C ALA A 77 9.68 2.48 7.45
N VAL A 78 8.62 1.69 7.62
CA VAL A 78 7.24 2.10 7.38
C VAL A 78 6.48 2.10 8.70
N GLU A 79 5.81 3.21 8.98
CA GLU A 79 4.95 3.37 10.14
C GLU A 79 3.52 3.65 9.71
N VAL A 80 2.55 3.22 10.51
CA VAL A 80 1.13 3.49 10.29
C VAL A 80 0.64 4.39 11.41
N ALA A 81 -0.03 5.48 11.05
CA ALA A 81 -0.65 6.43 11.97
C ALA A 81 -2.17 6.32 11.90
N GLY A 82 -2.85 6.37 13.06
CA GLY A 82 -4.30 6.49 13.15
C GLY A 82 -5.08 5.25 12.71
N ALA A 83 -4.51 4.05 12.84
CA ALA A 83 -5.23 2.82 12.56
C ALA A 83 -6.38 2.60 13.55
N THR A 84 -7.60 2.33 13.05
CA THR A 84 -8.69 1.89 13.91
C THR A 84 -8.35 0.54 14.56
N ALA A 85 -8.98 0.22 15.70
CA ALA A 85 -8.78 -1.09 16.35
C ALA A 85 -9.05 -2.27 15.38
N ARG A 86 -10.07 -2.13 14.52
CA ARG A 86 -10.40 -3.14 13.50
C ARG A 86 -9.31 -3.27 12.45
N THR A 87 -8.81 -2.14 11.94
CA THR A 87 -7.75 -2.12 10.91
C THR A 87 -6.46 -2.68 11.48
N ARG A 88 -6.08 -2.27 12.70
CA ARG A 88 -4.93 -2.82 13.42
C ARG A 88 -5.03 -4.35 13.56
N ALA A 89 -6.15 -4.85 14.10
CA ALA A 89 -6.35 -6.29 14.27
C ALA A 89 -6.29 -7.06 12.94
N ALA A 90 -6.80 -6.48 11.84
CA ALA A 90 -6.69 -7.09 10.52
C ALA A 90 -5.21 -7.16 10.04
N MET A 91 -4.45 -6.10 10.21
CA MET A 91 -3.03 -6.05 9.85
C MET A 91 -2.20 -7.04 10.69
N GLU A 92 -2.39 -7.06 12.01
CA GLU A 92 -1.73 -7.96 12.94
C GLU A 92 -2.07 -9.44 12.64
N SER A 93 -3.33 -9.73 12.27
CA SER A 93 -3.76 -11.09 11.94
C SER A 93 -3.05 -11.70 10.73
N LEU A 94 -2.50 -10.84 9.85
CA LEU A 94 -1.70 -11.21 8.69
C LEU A 94 -0.19 -11.02 8.92
N GLY A 95 0.22 -10.59 10.13
CA GLY A 95 1.63 -10.44 10.51
C GLY A 95 2.29 -9.17 10.00
N LEU A 96 1.53 -8.14 9.58
CA LEU A 96 2.12 -6.89 9.10
C LEU A 96 2.89 -6.14 10.18
N ASP A 97 2.55 -6.32 11.45
CA ASP A 97 3.26 -5.78 12.61
C ASP A 97 4.72 -6.28 12.73
N MET A 98 5.08 -7.33 11.99
CA MET A 98 6.47 -7.78 11.86
C MET A 98 7.28 -6.99 10.83
N LEU A 99 6.61 -6.25 9.94
CA LEU A 99 7.24 -5.50 8.84
C LEU A 99 7.14 -3.97 9.02
N LEU A 100 6.14 -3.52 9.74
CA LEU A 100 5.86 -2.09 9.93
C LEU A 100 5.35 -1.82 11.34
N SER A 101 5.54 -0.59 11.81
CA SER A 101 5.12 -0.19 13.15
C SER A 101 3.75 0.46 13.10
N ILE A 102 2.77 -0.10 13.84
CA ILE A 102 1.40 0.41 13.86
C ILE A 102 1.19 1.31 15.08
N ASP A 103 0.99 2.59 14.85
CA ASP A 103 0.84 3.65 15.87
C ASP A 103 1.94 3.60 16.96
N PRO A 104 3.24 3.57 16.59
CA PRO A 104 4.31 3.46 17.57
C PRO A 104 4.27 4.65 18.55
N PRO A 105 4.31 4.40 19.88
CA PRO A 105 4.17 5.46 20.88
C PRO A 105 5.32 6.46 20.85
N GLU A 106 6.50 6.03 20.43
CA GLU A 106 7.73 6.82 20.41
C GLU A 106 8.00 7.50 19.05
N ALA A 107 7.04 7.44 18.11
CA ALA A 107 7.23 8.03 16.79
C ALA A 107 7.42 9.55 16.87
N ALA A 108 8.46 10.06 16.21
CA ALA A 108 8.81 11.49 16.22
C ALA A 108 7.67 12.37 15.67
N TRP A 109 6.96 11.91 14.66
CA TRP A 109 5.84 12.62 14.03
C TRP A 109 4.63 12.86 14.95
N ARG A 110 4.55 12.19 16.11
CA ARG A 110 3.45 12.42 17.06
C ARG A 110 3.43 13.83 17.62
N ALA A 111 4.59 14.47 17.71
CA ALA A 111 4.72 15.82 18.26
C ALA A 111 4.03 16.89 17.39
N ASP A 112 3.93 16.64 16.08
CA ASP A 112 3.40 17.59 15.08
C ASP A 112 2.36 16.97 14.13
N ILE A 113 1.76 15.85 14.51
CA ILE A 113 0.79 15.09 13.68
C ILE A 113 -0.35 15.98 13.16
N ASP A 114 -0.89 16.86 13.99
CA ASP A 114 -2.00 17.75 13.61
C ASP A 114 -1.56 18.77 12.54
N ALA A 115 -0.34 19.28 12.63
CA ALA A 115 0.22 20.20 11.64
C ALA A 115 0.47 19.49 10.30
N ARG A 116 0.98 18.25 10.33
CA ARG A 116 1.16 17.42 9.13
C ARG A 116 -0.17 17.11 8.45
N ARG A 117 -1.18 16.74 9.24
CA ARG A 117 -2.54 16.50 8.76
C ARG A 117 -3.19 17.75 8.19
N ALA A 118 -2.98 18.92 8.79
CA ALA A 118 -3.46 20.19 8.28
C ALA A 118 -2.81 20.56 6.94
N THR A 119 -1.53 20.28 6.77
CA THR A 119 -0.82 20.47 5.49
C THR A 119 -1.44 19.63 4.38
N LEU A 120 -1.74 18.36 4.65
CA LEU A 120 -2.39 17.46 3.68
C LEU A 120 -3.84 17.85 3.38
N ALA A 121 -4.58 18.34 4.38
CA ALA A 121 -5.96 18.78 4.20
C ALA A 121 -6.11 19.99 3.26
N GLN A 122 -5.05 20.82 3.14
CA GLN A 122 -5.02 21.97 2.22
C GLN A 122 -4.66 21.57 0.78
N LYS A 123 -4.10 20.37 0.59
CA LYS A 123 -3.81 19.83 -0.73
C LYS A 123 -5.07 19.18 -1.30
N MET A 124 -5.32 19.40 -2.57
CA MET A 124 -6.29 18.58 -3.27
C MET A 124 -5.79 17.12 -3.23
N PRO A 125 -6.71 16.15 -3.10
CA PRO A 125 -6.34 14.74 -3.24
C PRO A 125 -5.53 14.57 -4.52
N ASP A 126 -4.46 13.80 -4.43
CA ASP A 126 -3.67 13.50 -5.62
C ASP A 126 -4.56 12.85 -6.67
N ALA A 127 -4.53 13.38 -7.87
CA ALA A 127 -5.06 12.65 -9.00
C ALA A 127 -4.42 11.25 -8.98
N PRO A 128 -5.16 10.17 -9.31
CA PRO A 128 -4.58 8.85 -9.37
C PRO A 128 -3.23 8.94 -10.09
N ALA A 129 -2.18 8.38 -9.50
CA ALA A 129 -0.78 8.56 -9.95
C ALA A 129 -0.53 8.14 -11.41
N SER A 130 -1.50 7.51 -12.03
CA SER A 130 -1.62 7.31 -13.47
C SER A 130 -2.82 8.10 -13.98
N SER A 131 -2.61 9.04 -14.88
CA SER A 131 -3.66 9.75 -15.61
C SER A 131 -4.48 8.81 -16.52
N ALA A 132 -4.02 7.58 -16.70
CA ALA A 132 -4.74 6.51 -17.40
C ALA A 132 -5.09 5.39 -16.41
N PRO A 133 -6.31 4.82 -16.47
CA PRO A 133 -6.64 3.65 -15.68
C PRO A 133 -5.69 2.50 -16.07
N LEU A 134 -5.18 1.78 -15.06
CA LEU A 134 -4.39 0.58 -15.30
C LEU A 134 -5.14 -0.36 -16.26
N SER A 135 -4.44 -0.95 -17.22
CA SER A 135 -4.96 -2.04 -18.02
C SER A 135 -5.37 -3.23 -17.13
N GLU A 136 -6.20 -4.11 -17.65
CA GLU A 136 -6.60 -5.32 -16.92
C GLU A 136 -5.38 -6.14 -16.47
N LYS A 137 -4.42 -6.34 -17.37
CA LYS A 137 -3.16 -7.03 -17.10
C LYS A 137 -2.35 -6.36 -15.96
N GLU A 138 -2.23 -5.04 -15.97
CA GLU A 138 -1.51 -4.30 -14.92
C GLU A 138 -2.22 -4.40 -13.57
N ARG A 139 -3.56 -4.36 -13.56
CA ARG A 139 -4.35 -4.58 -12.34
C ARG A 139 -4.17 -5.98 -11.79
N THR A 140 -4.28 -7.00 -12.65
CA THR A 140 -4.08 -8.41 -12.26
C THR A 140 -2.68 -8.62 -11.68
N ARG A 141 -1.65 -8.06 -12.33
CA ARG A 141 -0.26 -8.11 -11.84
C ARG A 141 -0.13 -7.46 -10.47
N HIS A 142 -0.67 -6.27 -10.28
CA HIS A 142 -0.61 -5.56 -9.00
C HIS A 142 -1.28 -6.35 -7.86
N VAL A 143 -2.48 -6.88 -8.11
CA VAL A 143 -3.20 -7.71 -7.14
C VAL A 143 -2.42 -8.99 -6.82
N LEU A 144 -1.84 -9.65 -7.82
CA LEU A 144 -1.01 -10.85 -7.64
C LEU A 144 0.24 -10.54 -6.79
N GLU A 145 0.95 -9.46 -7.09
CA GLU A 145 2.12 -9.04 -6.31
C GLU A 145 1.77 -8.79 -4.85
N ALA A 146 0.67 -8.09 -4.58
CA ALA A 146 0.19 -7.81 -3.24
C ALA A 146 -0.15 -9.11 -2.46
N HIS A 147 -0.87 -10.03 -3.09
CA HIS A 147 -1.21 -11.30 -2.43
C HIS A 147 0.00 -12.21 -2.24
N ARG A 148 0.97 -12.21 -3.16
CA ARG A 148 2.25 -12.91 -2.98
C ARG A 148 3.06 -12.34 -1.80
N ALA A 149 3.04 -11.02 -1.62
CA ALA A 149 3.69 -10.39 -0.48
C ALA A 149 3.08 -10.86 0.85
N LEU A 150 1.75 -10.96 0.96
CA LEU A 150 1.08 -11.51 2.14
C LEU A 150 1.34 -13.02 2.31
N ARG A 151 1.19 -13.79 1.24
CA ARG A 151 1.38 -15.24 1.21
C ARG A 151 2.74 -15.64 1.81
N SER A 152 3.78 -14.92 1.46
CA SER A 152 5.15 -15.21 1.89
C SER A 152 5.45 -14.86 3.36
N MET A 153 4.49 -14.34 4.13
CA MET A 153 4.72 -13.92 5.52
C MET A 153 4.57 -15.04 6.53
N SER A 154 3.72 -16.03 6.26
CA SER A 154 3.50 -17.18 7.16
C SER A 154 2.79 -18.33 6.44
N ASP A 155 2.90 -19.55 6.99
CA ASP A 155 2.16 -20.72 6.49
C ASP A 155 0.64 -20.50 6.50
N LYS A 156 0.13 -19.82 7.53
CA LYS A 156 -1.28 -19.43 7.60
C LYS A 156 -1.69 -18.55 6.42
N ASN A 157 -0.86 -17.58 6.06
CA ASN A 157 -1.13 -16.71 4.91
C ASN A 157 -0.99 -17.47 3.58
N ASP A 158 -0.09 -18.45 3.50
CA ASP A 158 0.02 -19.33 2.35
C ASP A 158 -1.29 -20.12 2.12
N GLU A 159 -1.88 -20.68 3.17
CA GLU A 159 -3.19 -21.34 3.11
C GLU A 159 -4.31 -20.38 2.69
N ILE A 160 -4.32 -19.14 3.20
CA ILE A 160 -5.37 -18.15 2.90
C ILE A 160 -5.27 -17.64 1.45
N PHE A 161 -4.07 -17.32 0.99
CA PHE A 161 -3.87 -16.61 -0.28
C PHE A 161 -3.35 -17.50 -1.42
N GLY A 162 -3.02 -18.77 -1.15
CA GLY A 162 -2.47 -19.70 -2.15
C GLY A 162 -3.35 -19.81 -3.38
N TYR A 163 -4.62 -20.16 -3.20
CA TYR A 163 -5.58 -20.31 -4.31
C TYR A 163 -5.77 -19.00 -5.11
N VAL A 164 -5.85 -17.84 -4.43
CA VAL A 164 -5.97 -16.55 -5.11
C VAL A 164 -4.74 -16.27 -5.97
N CYS A 165 -3.54 -16.53 -5.44
CA CYS A 165 -2.31 -16.36 -6.19
C CYS A 165 -2.22 -17.28 -7.42
N GLU A 166 -2.66 -18.53 -7.31
CA GLU A 166 -2.69 -19.48 -8.42
C GLU A 166 -3.66 -19.02 -9.51
N THR A 167 -4.88 -18.63 -9.14
CA THR A 167 -5.88 -18.13 -10.10
C THR A 167 -5.39 -16.88 -10.83
N LEU A 168 -4.83 -15.91 -10.10
CA LEU A 168 -4.29 -14.68 -10.71
C LEU A 168 -3.06 -14.95 -11.59
N GLN A 169 -2.25 -15.95 -11.26
CA GLN A 169 -1.15 -16.39 -12.10
C GLN A 169 -1.64 -16.98 -13.43
N GLU A 170 -2.66 -17.83 -13.40
CA GLU A 170 -3.29 -18.37 -14.61
C GLU A 170 -3.88 -17.27 -15.50
N ASP A 171 -4.50 -16.25 -14.90
CA ASP A 171 -5.03 -15.09 -15.62
C ASP A 171 -3.88 -14.28 -16.27
N MET A 172 -2.77 -14.08 -15.58
CA MET A 172 -1.60 -13.40 -16.15
C MET A 172 -1.05 -14.17 -17.38
N GLU A 173 -0.92 -15.50 -17.27
CA GLU A 173 -0.46 -16.33 -18.38
C GLU A 173 -1.42 -16.33 -19.59
N ARG A 174 -2.71 -16.14 -19.33
CA ARG A 174 -3.72 -15.98 -20.38
C ARG A 174 -3.52 -14.65 -21.11
N HIS A 175 -3.37 -13.55 -20.39
CA HIS A 175 -3.08 -12.24 -20.98
C HIS A 175 -1.80 -12.26 -21.83
N GLU A 176 -0.75 -12.95 -21.38
CA GLU A 176 0.51 -13.07 -22.14
C GLU A 176 0.35 -13.87 -23.44
N ARG A 177 -0.47 -14.91 -23.45
CA ARG A 177 -0.78 -15.67 -24.67
C ARG A 177 -1.57 -14.82 -25.67
N ASP A 178 -2.55 -14.06 -25.18
CA ASP A 178 -3.39 -13.20 -26.04
C ASP A 178 -2.58 -12.08 -26.68
N ASP A 179 -1.68 -11.43 -25.92
CA ASP A 179 -0.76 -10.42 -26.42
C ASP A 179 0.16 -10.96 -27.54
N ASN A 180 0.69 -12.18 -27.38
CA ASN A 180 1.55 -12.82 -28.37
C ASN A 180 0.79 -13.19 -29.66
N HIS A 181 -0.50 -13.56 -29.58
CA HIS A 181 -1.33 -13.83 -30.74
C HIS A 181 -1.75 -12.55 -31.49
N ALA A 182 -1.85 -11.42 -30.80
CA ALA A 182 -2.19 -10.16 -31.43
C ALA A 182 -1.01 -9.50 -32.19
N GLN A 183 0.22 -9.94 -31.94
CA GLN A 183 1.45 -9.44 -32.59
C GLN A 183 1.96 -10.35 -33.73
N ALA A 184 1.36 -11.49 -33.95
CA ALA A 184 1.72 -12.47 -35.00
C ALA A 184 0.80 -12.34 -36.21
#